data_292436e4d97d22455225b557117eb809
#
_entry.id   292436e4d97d22455225b557117eb809
#
_cell.length_a   1.000
_cell.length_b   1.000
_cell.length_c   1.000
_cell.angle_alpha   90.00
_cell.angle_beta   90.00
_cell.angle_gamma   90.00
#
_symmetry.space_group_name_H-M   'P 1'
#
loop_
_entity.id
_entity.type
_entity.pdbx_description
1 polymer ?
#
loop_
_entity_poly.entity_id
_entity_poly.type
_entity_poly.pdbx_seq_one_letter_code
_entity_poly.pdbx_strand_id
1 'polypeptide(L)'
;MKQVFKLYYDFNKTQLKIIKELSYHTTKLYNIVNYDIRSFGYEFYKVNAKNYKNNLHSQYLTAHNYNQCLRVLEQNWKGFFEAIKEWKINPKKFTGKPRRPKFKHIKKNKNEVIFTDNVIRGAQAGKVLKNGELKLSLSKKVQNKYGVKSLNFNMKNVKIPSKIGLKSDLSNIKQIRFTFDKKFKKWYFIFIYEEEEQIPFPYLDTMAIDLGLNNLATIIFDRSKQTYIIDGKILKCKQSYYNKKISILQSKEMKRLHDSKKFKDTKRIKRIRKKFNNFCNNYIHVVSRMIVNLALKHNCSKIVIGNFKGIKNGNKAKLFVKIPHTRLIELIKYKTKKAGIKVILINESYTSGCSCLDGEKVGKNTYNKKRRISRGMFRSNQGILINADVNGAYNILYKFTKTSAKSISEYVTYSQLKANNMYNGTMTSPRMVCTPLRLMPIGN
;
A
#
# COMPACT_ATOMS: atom_id res chain seq x y z
N MET A 1 -12.58 3.46 -10.58
CA MET A 1 -11.23 3.27 -9.96
C MET A 1 -10.59 1.97 -10.41
N LYS A 2 -9.28 1.96 -10.80
CA LYS A 2 -8.60 0.71 -11.23
C LYS A 2 -8.19 -0.13 -10.03
N GLN A 3 -8.54 -1.42 -10.06
CA GLN A 3 -8.25 -2.43 -9.06
C GLN A 3 -7.34 -3.51 -9.65
N VAL A 4 -6.61 -4.21 -8.78
CA VAL A 4 -5.66 -5.26 -9.20
C VAL A 4 -5.94 -6.53 -8.41
N PHE A 5 -6.10 -7.64 -9.12
CA PHE A 5 -6.19 -8.97 -8.55
C PHE A 5 -5.07 -9.85 -9.07
N LYS A 6 -4.26 -10.39 -8.17
CA LYS A 6 -3.13 -11.29 -8.49
C LYS A 6 -3.51 -12.73 -8.17
N LEU A 7 -3.45 -13.59 -9.20
CA LEU A 7 -3.77 -14.99 -9.11
C LEU A 7 -2.53 -15.86 -9.39
N TYR A 8 -2.30 -16.85 -8.55
CA TYR A 8 -1.43 -17.97 -8.89
C TYR A 8 -2.25 -18.99 -9.69
N TYR A 9 -1.79 -19.28 -10.89
CA TYR A 9 -2.41 -20.27 -11.78
C TYR A 9 -1.40 -21.37 -12.09
N ASP A 10 -1.83 -22.62 -12.13
CA ASP A 10 -0.98 -23.74 -12.49
C ASP A 10 -0.97 -23.92 -14.01
N PHE A 11 0.00 -23.28 -14.64
CA PHE A 11 0.13 -23.25 -16.09
C PHE A 11 0.67 -24.59 -16.59
N ASN A 12 0.06 -25.16 -17.63
CA ASN A 12 0.59 -26.32 -18.30
C ASN A 12 1.90 -26.01 -19.07
N LYS A 13 2.60 -27.06 -19.55
CA LYS A 13 3.91 -26.91 -20.22
C LYS A 13 3.84 -26.02 -21.46
N THR A 14 2.80 -26.16 -22.29
CA THR A 14 2.59 -25.36 -23.52
C THR A 14 2.32 -23.90 -23.19
N GLN A 15 1.39 -23.62 -22.26
CA GLN A 15 1.11 -22.27 -21.80
C GLN A 15 2.37 -21.57 -21.27
N LEU A 16 3.18 -22.28 -20.47
CA LEU A 16 4.45 -21.72 -19.96
C LEU A 16 5.46 -21.45 -21.06
N LYS A 17 5.55 -22.31 -22.09
CA LYS A 17 6.44 -22.07 -23.25
C LYS A 17 6.01 -20.80 -23.98
N ILE A 18 4.74 -20.66 -24.32
CA ILE A 18 4.19 -19.48 -25.00
C ILE A 18 4.39 -18.20 -24.17
N ILE A 19 4.02 -18.20 -22.88
CA ILE A 19 4.20 -17.03 -22.00
C ILE A 19 5.69 -16.62 -21.90
N LYS A 20 6.60 -17.59 -21.81
CA LYS A 20 8.04 -17.32 -21.78
C LYS A 20 8.52 -16.69 -23.08
N GLU A 21 8.03 -17.15 -24.21
CA GLU A 21 8.39 -16.63 -25.53
C GLU A 21 7.85 -15.21 -25.73
N LEU A 22 6.57 -14.97 -25.45
CA LEU A 22 5.98 -13.63 -25.49
C LEU A 22 6.77 -12.66 -24.60
N SER A 23 7.14 -13.10 -23.38
CA SER A 23 7.96 -12.28 -22.47
C SER A 23 9.38 -12.04 -23.00
N TYR A 24 9.97 -13.00 -23.70
CA TYR A 24 11.26 -12.85 -24.37
C TYR A 24 11.18 -11.76 -25.44
N HIS A 25 10.22 -11.85 -26.36
CA HIS A 25 10.06 -10.88 -27.44
C HIS A 25 9.69 -9.49 -26.91
N THR A 26 8.82 -9.40 -25.92
CA THR A 26 8.51 -8.14 -25.22
C THR A 26 9.76 -7.54 -24.56
N THR A 27 10.64 -8.37 -23.98
CA THR A 27 11.88 -7.90 -23.34
C THR A 27 12.90 -7.39 -24.38
N LYS A 28 13.05 -8.11 -25.48
CA LYS A 28 13.94 -7.71 -26.59
C LYS A 28 13.47 -6.40 -27.22
N LEU A 29 12.20 -6.32 -27.57
CA LEU A 29 11.61 -5.10 -28.14
C LEU A 29 11.79 -3.90 -27.20
N TYR A 30 11.47 -4.05 -25.90
CA TYR A 30 11.72 -3.02 -24.90
C TYR A 30 13.16 -2.52 -24.91
N ASN A 31 14.14 -3.43 -25.02
CA ASN A 31 15.55 -3.08 -24.99
C ASN A 31 16.00 -2.38 -26.27
N ILE A 32 15.53 -2.83 -27.44
CA ILE A 32 15.82 -2.19 -28.72
C ILE A 32 15.34 -0.75 -28.70
N VAL A 33 14.06 -0.54 -28.40
CA VAL A 33 13.48 0.81 -28.37
C VAL A 33 14.11 1.68 -27.27
N ASN A 34 14.47 1.10 -26.11
CA ASN A 34 15.18 1.84 -25.07
C ASN A 34 16.61 2.22 -25.48
N TYR A 35 17.26 1.41 -26.32
CA TYR A 35 18.55 1.74 -26.93
C TYR A 35 18.39 2.93 -27.88
N ASP A 36 17.42 2.88 -28.79
CA ASP A 36 17.17 3.94 -29.76
C ASP A 36 16.87 5.28 -29.07
N ILE A 37 16.01 5.30 -28.05
CA ILE A 37 15.76 6.50 -27.27
C ILE A 37 17.03 7.06 -26.61
N ARG A 38 17.93 6.20 -26.16
CA ARG A 38 19.20 6.62 -25.55
C ARG A 38 20.22 7.14 -26.57
N SER A 39 20.20 6.61 -27.78
CA SER A 39 21.15 6.92 -28.86
C SER A 39 20.72 8.17 -29.63
N PHE A 40 19.42 8.34 -29.92
CA PHE A 40 18.89 9.46 -30.71
C PHE A 40 18.46 10.67 -29.86
N GLY A 41 18.59 10.60 -28.54
CA GLY A 41 18.27 11.69 -27.63
C GLY A 41 16.87 11.60 -27.01
N TYR A 42 16.59 12.55 -26.11
CA TYR A 42 15.39 12.50 -25.24
C TYR A 42 14.10 12.94 -25.90
N GLU A 43 14.17 13.57 -27.06
CA GLU A 43 13.02 14.05 -27.81
C GLU A 43 12.16 12.90 -28.35
N PHE A 44 12.77 11.75 -28.54
CA PHE A 44 12.17 10.51 -29.06
C PHE A 44 11.58 9.58 -28.01
N TYR A 45 11.44 10.00 -26.74
CA TYR A 45 10.82 9.15 -25.73
C TYR A 45 9.34 8.84 -26.00
N LYS A 46 8.67 9.67 -26.82
CA LYS A 46 7.38 9.36 -27.42
C LYS A 46 7.60 8.42 -28.62
N VAL A 47 7.46 7.15 -28.35
CA VAL A 47 7.78 6.13 -29.36
C VAL A 47 6.71 6.07 -30.44
N ASN A 48 7.11 6.33 -31.69
CA ASN A 48 6.23 6.05 -32.82
C ASN A 48 6.15 4.53 -33.05
N ALA A 49 5.00 3.94 -32.72
CA ALA A 49 4.79 2.50 -32.87
C ALA A 49 5.00 2.01 -34.30
N LYS A 50 4.73 2.80 -35.33
CA LYS A 50 4.88 2.42 -36.75
C LYS A 50 6.33 2.02 -37.07
N ASN A 51 7.33 2.69 -36.48
CA ASN A 51 8.75 2.45 -36.77
C ASN A 51 9.22 1.05 -36.36
N TYR A 52 8.54 0.40 -35.43
CA TYR A 52 8.94 -0.91 -34.92
C TYR A 52 8.00 -2.05 -35.34
N LYS A 53 6.98 -1.77 -36.16
CA LYS A 53 5.98 -2.77 -36.57
C LYS A 53 6.63 -3.94 -37.33
N ASN A 54 7.64 -3.69 -38.15
CA ASN A 54 8.34 -4.69 -38.95
C ASN A 54 9.51 -5.36 -38.21
N ASN A 55 9.78 -4.97 -36.96
CA ASN A 55 10.82 -5.62 -36.18
C ASN A 55 10.49 -7.10 -35.93
N LEU A 56 11.49 -7.98 -35.99
CA LEU A 56 11.33 -9.41 -35.76
C LEU A 56 10.54 -9.73 -34.48
N HIS A 57 10.86 -9.01 -33.39
CA HIS A 57 10.23 -9.26 -32.09
C HIS A 57 8.77 -8.78 -32.03
N SER A 58 8.42 -7.75 -32.79
CA SER A 58 7.04 -7.26 -32.87
C SER A 58 6.12 -8.27 -33.53
N GLN A 59 6.60 -9.02 -34.51
CA GLN A 59 5.83 -10.01 -35.27
C GLN A 59 5.39 -11.21 -34.42
N TYR A 60 6.08 -11.49 -33.29
CA TYR A 60 5.68 -12.51 -32.31
C TYR A 60 4.64 -11.99 -31.29
N LEU A 61 4.35 -10.70 -31.32
CA LEU A 61 3.40 -10.06 -30.43
C LEU A 61 2.13 -9.69 -31.21
N THR A 62 0.97 -9.71 -30.54
CA THR A 62 -0.21 -9.07 -31.13
C THR A 62 -0.01 -7.56 -31.13
N ALA A 63 -0.74 -6.82 -31.98
CA ALA A 63 -0.67 -5.35 -32.01
C ALA A 63 -0.89 -4.73 -30.61
N HIS A 64 -1.77 -5.32 -29.82
CA HIS A 64 -2.05 -4.86 -28.45
C HIS A 64 -0.87 -5.11 -27.50
N ASN A 65 -0.27 -6.30 -27.51
CA ASN A 65 0.91 -6.60 -26.66
C ASN A 65 2.09 -5.70 -27.01
N TYR A 66 2.31 -5.52 -28.30
CA TYR A 66 3.33 -4.67 -28.85
C TYR A 66 3.17 -3.21 -28.40
N ASN A 67 2.00 -2.61 -28.62
CA ASN A 67 1.72 -1.24 -28.21
C ASN A 67 1.83 -1.06 -26.68
N GLN A 68 1.42 -2.04 -25.89
CA GLN A 68 1.56 -1.98 -24.43
C GLN A 68 3.02 -2.03 -23.98
N CYS A 69 3.88 -2.79 -24.69
CA CYS A 69 5.32 -2.80 -24.42
C CYS A 69 5.92 -1.39 -24.59
N LEU A 70 5.58 -0.70 -25.68
CA LEU A 70 6.05 0.66 -25.97
C LEU A 70 5.51 1.68 -24.93
N ARG A 71 4.22 1.63 -24.62
CA ARG A 71 3.61 2.51 -23.60
C ARG A 71 4.26 2.35 -22.22
N VAL A 72 4.63 1.14 -21.82
CA VAL A 72 5.35 0.92 -20.55
C VAL A 72 6.72 1.58 -20.58
N LEU A 73 7.43 1.54 -21.72
CA LEU A 73 8.72 2.20 -21.86
C LEU A 73 8.57 3.74 -21.82
N GLU A 74 7.60 4.30 -22.54
CA GLU A 74 7.29 5.74 -22.48
C GLU A 74 6.99 6.22 -21.06
N GLN A 75 6.16 5.47 -20.32
CA GLN A 75 5.86 5.78 -18.91
C GLN A 75 7.11 5.74 -18.03
N ASN A 76 8.03 4.80 -18.27
CA ASN A 76 9.28 4.74 -17.53
C ASN A 76 10.17 5.96 -17.79
N TRP A 77 10.25 6.43 -19.04
CA TRP A 77 10.99 7.62 -19.39
C TRP A 77 10.33 8.89 -18.85
N LYS A 78 9.01 8.99 -18.97
CA LYS A 78 8.25 10.12 -18.38
C LYS A 78 8.51 10.21 -16.87
N GLY A 79 8.41 9.11 -16.15
CA GLY A 79 8.70 9.06 -14.72
C GLY A 79 10.16 9.43 -14.38
N PHE A 80 11.12 9.08 -15.24
CA PHE A 80 12.51 9.50 -15.09
C PHE A 80 12.65 11.03 -15.23
N PHE A 81 12.04 11.65 -16.24
CA PHE A 81 12.12 13.10 -16.44
C PHE A 81 11.43 13.88 -15.33
N GLU A 82 10.28 13.41 -14.86
CA GLU A 82 9.59 14.01 -13.70
C GLU A 82 10.47 13.93 -12.45
N ALA A 83 11.09 12.77 -12.21
CA ALA A 83 11.99 12.59 -11.07
C ALA A 83 13.24 13.47 -11.16
N ILE A 84 13.82 13.70 -12.36
CA ILE A 84 14.95 14.61 -12.57
C ILE A 84 14.54 16.07 -12.30
N LYS A 85 13.37 16.50 -12.79
CA LYS A 85 12.84 17.84 -12.52
C LYS A 85 12.71 18.07 -10.99
N GLU A 86 12.10 17.13 -10.29
CA GLU A 86 11.92 17.23 -8.84
C GLU A 86 13.27 17.15 -8.09
N TRP A 87 14.21 16.33 -8.56
CA TRP A 87 15.54 16.23 -7.97
C TRP A 87 16.34 17.54 -8.11
N LYS A 88 16.22 18.24 -9.24
CA LYS A 88 16.86 19.56 -9.44
C LYS A 88 16.35 20.59 -8.41
N ILE A 89 15.05 20.54 -8.08
CA ILE A 89 14.44 21.46 -7.10
C ILE A 89 14.80 21.06 -5.65
N ASN A 90 14.75 19.76 -5.34
CA ASN A 90 15.00 19.27 -3.99
C ASN A 90 15.81 17.95 -3.97
N PRO A 91 17.15 18.04 -4.11
CA PRO A 91 18.01 16.83 -4.12
C PRO A 91 17.92 16.00 -2.84
N LYS A 92 17.67 16.62 -1.69
CA LYS A 92 17.60 15.95 -0.37
C LYS A 92 16.40 15.00 -0.25
N LYS A 93 15.40 15.14 -1.11
CA LYS A 93 14.22 14.23 -1.16
C LYS A 93 14.57 12.86 -1.71
N PHE A 94 15.68 12.72 -2.40
CA PHE A 94 16.11 11.50 -3.08
C PHE A 94 17.34 10.89 -2.40
N THR A 95 17.48 9.58 -2.49
CA THR A 95 18.70 8.87 -2.03
C THR A 95 19.89 9.04 -2.97
N GLY A 96 19.69 9.68 -4.13
CA GLY A 96 20.70 9.96 -5.14
C GLY A 96 20.05 10.43 -6.44
N LYS A 97 20.87 10.85 -7.42
CA LYS A 97 20.40 11.32 -8.73
C LYS A 97 19.56 10.23 -9.44
N PRO A 98 18.34 10.54 -9.91
CA PRO A 98 17.54 9.60 -10.68
C PRO A 98 18.30 9.04 -11.89
N ARG A 99 18.10 7.76 -12.18
CA ARG A 99 18.79 7.06 -13.27
C ARG A 99 17.82 6.75 -14.40
N ARG A 100 18.31 6.82 -15.63
CA ARG A 100 17.58 6.43 -16.85
C ARG A 100 17.00 5.02 -16.75
N PRO A 101 15.87 4.69 -17.43
CA PRO A 101 15.31 3.35 -17.48
C PRO A 101 16.36 2.32 -17.87
N LYS A 102 16.54 1.29 -17.04
CA LYS A 102 17.55 0.24 -17.29
C LYS A 102 17.09 -0.72 -18.36
N PHE A 103 18.05 -1.29 -19.09
CA PHE A 103 17.81 -2.46 -19.92
C PHE A 103 17.32 -3.66 -19.09
N LYS A 104 16.42 -4.44 -19.65
CA LYS A 104 15.88 -5.63 -19.01
C LYS A 104 16.77 -6.83 -19.31
N HIS A 105 17.03 -7.65 -18.30
CA HIS A 105 17.82 -8.86 -18.50
C HIS A 105 16.89 -10.04 -18.81
N ILE A 106 17.06 -10.66 -19.99
CA ILE A 106 16.18 -11.71 -20.54
C ILE A 106 15.93 -12.87 -19.58
N LYS A 107 16.97 -13.35 -18.89
CA LYS A 107 16.84 -14.46 -17.92
C LYS A 107 16.36 -14.03 -16.54
N LYS A 108 16.75 -12.82 -16.09
CA LYS A 108 16.52 -12.36 -14.70
C LYS A 108 15.36 -11.38 -14.56
N ASN A 109 15.16 -10.49 -15.53
CA ASN A 109 14.18 -9.41 -15.50
C ASN A 109 13.20 -9.52 -16.66
N LYS A 110 12.48 -10.63 -16.70
CA LYS A 110 11.48 -10.86 -17.73
C LYS A 110 10.43 -9.74 -17.69
N ASN A 111 10.13 -9.20 -18.86
CA ASN A 111 9.10 -8.18 -18.98
C ASN A 111 7.72 -8.81 -18.84
N GLU A 112 6.77 -8.03 -18.36
CA GLU A 112 5.36 -8.44 -18.30
C GLU A 112 4.81 -8.56 -19.73
N VAL A 113 3.92 -9.53 -19.92
CA VAL A 113 3.12 -9.63 -21.14
C VAL A 113 1.74 -9.08 -20.80
N ILE A 114 1.31 -8.04 -21.53
CA ILE A 114 0.09 -7.29 -21.23
C ILE A 114 -0.91 -7.49 -22.36
N PHE A 115 -2.09 -7.99 -22.03
CA PHE A 115 -3.25 -8.10 -22.91
C PHE A 115 -4.27 -7.04 -22.49
N THR A 116 -4.75 -6.26 -23.43
CA THR A 116 -5.76 -5.22 -23.20
C THR A 116 -7.18 -5.76 -23.35
N ASP A 117 -8.16 -4.97 -22.92
CA ASP A 117 -9.58 -5.27 -23.01
C ASP A 117 -10.06 -5.58 -24.44
N ASN A 118 -9.49 -4.95 -25.47
CA ASN A 118 -9.86 -5.22 -26.86
C ASN A 118 -9.58 -6.66 -27.28
N VAL A 119 -8.52 -7.28 -26.75
CA VAL A 119 -8.22 -8.71 -26.99
C VAL A 119 -9.17 -9.62 -26.21
N ILE A 120 -9.68 -9.14 -25.07
CA ILE A 120 -10.56 -9.88 -24.15
C ILE A 120 -12.03 -9.72 -24.59
N ARG A 121 -12.39 -8.54 -25.12
CA ARG A 121 -13.76 -8.16 -25.53
C ARG A 121 -14.12 -8.52 -26.97
N GLY A 122 -13.22 -9.12 -27.75
CA GLY A 122 -13.55 -9.62 -29.08
C GLY A 122 -14.83 -10.46 -29.03
N ALA A 123 -15.56 -10.57 -30.14
CA ALA A 123 -16.89 -11.23 -30.22
C ALA A 123 -16.95 -12.64 -29.58
N GLN A 124 -15.81 -13.26 -29.34
CA GLN A 124 -15.64 -14.54 -28.65
C GLN A 124 -15.40 -14.41 -27.13
N ALA A 125 -15.02 -13.25 -26.62
CA ALA A 125 -14.61 -13.10 -25.22
C ALA A 125 -15.80 -13.24 -24.25
N GLY A 126 -16.95 -12.72 -24.58
CA GLY A 126 -18.18 -12.89 -23.80
C GLY A 126 -18.68 -14.34 -23.78
N LYS A 127 -18.54 -15.08 -24.88
CA LYS A 127 -18.89 -16.52 -24.98
C LYS A 127 -17.90 -17.39 -24.18
N VAL A 128 -16.65 -17.00 -24.13
CA VAL A 128 -15.57 -17.75 -23.52
C VAL A 128 -15.71 -17.88 -22.02
N LEU A 129 -16.18 -16.83 -21.33
CA LEU A 129 -16.33 -16.90 -19.87
C LEU A 129 -17.64 -17.52 -19.41
N LYS A 130 -18.69 -17.49 -20.23
CA LYS A 130 -19.91 -18.30 -19.97
C LYS A 130 -19.55 -19.76 -19.79
N ASN A 131 -18.54 -20.27 -20.50
CA ASN A 131 -18.04 -21.65 -20.39
C ASN A 131 -16.90 -21.84 -19.38
N GLY A 132 -16.50 -20.79 -18.65
CA GLY A 132 -15.38 -20.85 -17.69
C GLY A 132 -14.00 -20.93 -18.33
N GLU A 133 -13.85 -20.61 -19.61
CA GLU A 133 -12.57 -20.57 -20.32
C GLU A 133 -12.17 -19.14 -20.66
N LEU A 134 -10.93 -18.78 -20.39
CA LEU A 134 -10.30 -17.53 -20.84
C LEU A 134 -9.43 -17.82 -22.05
N LYS A 135 -9.73 -17.21 -23.19
CA LYS A 135 -8.94 -17.31 -24.43
C LYS A 135 -8.29 -15.96 -24.75
N LEU A 136 -6.98 -15.97 -24.98
CA LEU A 136 -6.20 -14.80 -25.35
C LEU A 136 -5.61 -15.02 -26.74
N SER A 137 -5.84 -14.06 -27.64
CA SER A 137 -5.35 -14.13 -29.01
C SER A 137 -3.83 -14.11 -29.08
N LEU A 138 -3.28 -14.84 -30.03
CA LEU A 138 -1.84 -14.91 -30.31
C LEU A 138 -1.54 -14.37 -31.71
N SER A 139 -0.32 -13.91 -31.94
CA SER A 139 0.14 -13.52 -33.28
C SER A 139 0.23 -14.75 -34.21
N LYS A 140 0.07 -14.55 -35.52
CA LYS A 140 0.15 -15.66 -36.52
C LYS A 140 1.47 -16.46 -36.39
N LYS A 141 2.61 -15.80 -36.15
CA LYS A 141 3.90 -16.48 -35.95
C LYS A 141 3.88 -17.43 -34.75
N VAL A 142 3.28 -17.01 -33.62
CA VAL A 142 3.18 -17.87 -32.42
C VAL A 142 2.15 -18.97 -32.64
N GLN A 143 1.02 -18.68 -33.31
CA GLN A 143 0.03 -19.71 -33.67
C GLN A 143 0.66 -20.83 -34.50
N ASN A 144 1.37 -20.48 -35.59
CA ASN A 144 2.01 -21.45 -36.47
C ASN A 144 3.09 -22.25 -35.73
N LYS A 145 3.89 -21.59 -34.87
CA LYS A 145 4.99 -22.27 -34.16
C LYS A 145 4.50 -23.31 -33.15
N TYR A 146 3.36 -23.07 -32.50
CA TYR A 146 2.83 -23.93 -31.43
C TYR A 146 1.60 -24.75 -31.83
N GLY A 147 1.09 -24.57 -33.03
CA GLY A 147 -0.10 -25.27 -33.53
C GLY A 147 -1.39 -24.88 -32.77
N VAL A 148 -1.44 -23.67 -32.18
CA VAL A 148 -2.57 -23.22 -31.35
C VAL A 148 -3.11 -21.87 -31.79
N LYS A 149 -4.41 -21.72 -31.95
CA LYS A 149 -5.06 -20.46 -32.36
C LYS A 149 -5.05 -19.40 -31.25
N SER A 150 -5.11 -19.83 -30.01
CA SER A 150 -5.20 -18.92 -28.83
C SER A 150 -4.56 -19.55 -27.60
N LEU A 151 -4.24 -18.72 -26.63
CA LEU A 151 -3.77 -19.16 -25.31
C LEU A 151 -4.98 -19.32 -24.38
N ASN A 152 -5.34 -20.57 -24.09
CA ASN A 152 -6.57 -20.92 -23.37
C ASN A 152 -6.28 -21.27 -21.91
N PHE A 153 -7.16 -20.84 -21.01
CA PHE A 153 -7.08 -21.10 -19.58
C PHE A 153 -8.44 -21.55 -19.04
N ASN A 154 -8.46 -22.65 -18.33
CA ASN A 154 -9.66 -23.08 -17.61
C ASN A 154 -9.77 -22.32 -16.28
N MET A 155 -10.83 -21.53 -16.12
CA MET A 155 -11.08 -20.70 -14.95
C MET A 155 -12.19 -21.26 -14.04
N LYS A 156 -12.80 -22.41 -14.39
CA LYS A 156 -13.95 -22.99 -13.65
C LYS A 156 -13.65 -23.19 -12.16
N ASN A 157 -12.46 -23.71 -11.84
CA ASN A 157 -12.04 -24.02 -10.47
C ASN A 157 -11.20 -22.91 -9.81
N VAL A 158 -11.08 -21.77 -10.47
CA VAL A 158 -10.29 -20.66 -9.92
C VAL A 158 -11.19 -19.79 -9.07
N LYS A 159 -10.88 -19.68 -7.77
CA LYS A 159 -11.55 -18.75 -6.85
C LYS A 159 -11.23 -17.30 -7.23
N ILE A 160 -12.06 -16.72 -8.08
CA ILE A 160 -11.96 -15.31 -8.46
C ILE A 160 -13.04 -14.56 -7.68
N PRO A 161 -12.71 -13.43 -7.03
CA PRO A 161 -13.73 -12.65 -6.35
C PRO A 161 -14.87 -12.28 -7.29
N SER A 162 -16.11 -12.50 -6.87
CA SER A 162 -17.32 -12.21 -7.66
C SER A 162 -17.39 -10.78 -8.21
N LYS A 163 -16.74 -9.85 -7.51
CA LYS A 163 -16.62 -8.43 -7.89
C LYS A 163 -15.80 -8.17 -9.16
N ILE A 164 -15.05 -9.15 -9.66
CA ILE A 164 -14.23 -8.98 -10.88
C ILE A 164 -15.07 -9.20 -12.16
N GLY A 165 -16.34 -9.56 -12.04
CA GLY A 165 -17.23 -9.75 -13.17
C GLY A 165 -16.94 -10.99 -14.02
N LEU A 166 -16.07 -11.90 -13.55
CA LEU A 166 -15.68 -13.09 -14.32
C LEU A 166 -16.76 -14.16 -14.41
N LYS A 167 -17.88 -14.01 -13.69
CA LYS A 167 -19.00 -14.97 -13.76
C LYS A 167 -19.98 -14.69 -14.89
N SER A 168 -20.10 -13.45 -15.37
CA SER A 168 -21.10 -13.11 -16.39
C SER A 168 -20.64 -12.06 -17.41
N ASP A 169 -19.78 -11.11 -17.04
CA ASP A 169 -19.38 -10.00 -17.90
C ASP A 169 -17.93 -9.58 -17.62
N LEU A 170 -17.11 -9.53 -18.67
CA LEU A 170 -15.74 -9.02 -18.65
C LEU A 170 -15.65 -7.51 -18.87
N SER A 171 -16.77 -6.82 -18.91
CA SER A 171 -16.82 -5.37 -19.22
C SER A 171 -15.90 -4.56 -18.31
N ASN A 172 -15.68 -5.02 -17.09
CA ASN A 172 -14.87 -4.32 -16.09
C ASN A 172 -13.36 -4.63 -16.17
N ILE A 173 -12.95 -5.69 -16.91
CA ILE A 173 -11.51 -6.00 -17.05
C ILE A 173 -10.91 -5.12 -18.14
N LYS A 174 -9.86 -4.38 -17.77
CA LYS A 174 -9.11 -3.50 -18.66
C LYS A 174 -7.82 -4.12 -19.17
N GLN A 175 -7.18 -4.96 -18.35
CA GLN A 175 -5.94 -5.62 -18.73
C GLN A 175 -5.79 -6.95 -18.00
N ILE A 176 -5.17 -7.91 -18.70
CA ILE A 176 -4.63 -9.14 -18.12
C ILE A 176 -3.12 -9.10 -18.33
N ARG A 177 -2.35 -9.37 -17.27
CA ARG A 177 -0.89 -9.40 -17.33
C ARG A 177 -0.33 -10.71 -16.84
N PHE A 178 0.68 -11.21 -17.52
CA PHE A 178 1.53 -12.28 -17.03
C PHE A 178 2.81 -11.69 -16.45
N THR A 179 3.01 -11.88 -15.15
CA THR A 179 4.16 -11.33 -14.43
C THR A 179 5.01 -12.44 -13.84
N PHE A 180 6.32 -12.36 -14.02
CA PHE A 180 7.26 -13.33 -13.46
C PHE A 180 7.81 -12.86 -12.12
N ASP A 181 7.57 -13.64 -11.08
CA ASP A 181 8.19 -13.43 -9.78
C ASP A 181 9.59 -14.07 -9.77
N LYS A 182 10.62 -13.23 -9.81
CA LYS A 182 12.02 -13.65 -9.81
C LYS A 182 12.41 -14.45 -8.56
N LYS A 183 11.80 -14.12 -7.42
CA LYS A 183 12.14 -14.70 -6.13
C LYS A 183 11.66 -16.14 -6.02
N PHE A 184 10.49 -16.42 -6.62
CA PHE A 184 9.87 -17.76 -6.60
C PHE A 184 10.01 -18.50 -7.91
N LYS A 185 10.52 -17.84 -8.95
CA LYS A 185 10.61 -18.37 -10.31
C LYS A 185 9.26 -18.87 -10.83
N LYS A 186 8.17 -18.18 -10.44
CA LYS A 186 6.80 -18.52 -10.80
C LYS A 186 6.14 -17.39 -11.59
N TRP A 187 5.24 -17.76 -12.50
CA TRP A 187 4.39 -16.84 -13.23
C TRP A 187 3.07 -16.64 -12.50
N TYR A 188 2.48 -15.45 -12.65
CA TYR A 188 1.20 -15.07 -12.08
C TYR A 188 0.34 -14.41 -13.13
N PHE A 189 -0.97 -14.62 -13.02
CA PHE A 189 -1.97 -13.76 -13.61
C PHE A 189 -2.15 -12.50 -12.75
N ILE A 190 -2.29 -11.37 -13.42
CA ILE A 190 -2.74 -10.12 -12.81
C ILE A 190 -3.91 -9.62 -13.65
N PHE A 191 -5.07 -9.51 -13.03
CA PHE A 191 -6.24 -8.86 -13.60
C PHE A 191 -6.31 -7.43 -13.13
N ILE A 192 -6.45 -6.49 -14.06
CA ILE A 192 -6.72 -5.09 -13.80
C ILE A 192 -8.14 -4.80 -14.28
N TYR A 193 -8.99 -4.39 -13.36
CA TYR A 193 -10.39 -4.11 -13.62
C TYR A 193 -10.78 -2.73 -13.08
N GLU A 194 -11.88 -2.19 -13.56
CA GLU A 194 -12.45 -0.94 -13.06
C GLU A 194 -13.64 -1.23 -12.17
N GLU A 195 -13.68 -0.56 -11.03
CA GLU A 195 -14.85 -0.43 -10.18
C GLU A 195 -15.31 1.01 -10.18
N GLU A 196 -16.61 1.22 -10.11
CA GLU A 196 -17.20 2.54 -9.94
C GLU A 196 -16.81 3.13 -8.59
N GLU A 197 -16.51 4.43 -8.59
CA GLU A 197 -16.26 5.17 -7.36
C GLU A 197 -17.63 5.52 -6.77
N GLN A 198 -17.83 5.24 -5.50
CA GLN A 198 -19.05 5.69 -4.82
C GLN A 198 -19.02 7.21 -4.69
N ILE A 199 -20.16 7.83 -4.95
CA ILE A 199 -20.36 9.27 -4.72
C ILE A 199 -20.21 9.51 -3.21
N PRO A 200 -19.48 10.55 -2.77
CA PRO A 200 -19.38 10.88 -1.35
C PRO A 200 -20.78 11.12 -0.80
N PHE A 201 -21.18 10.34 0.20
CA PHE A 201 -22.38 10.66 0.97
C PHE A 201 -22.14 11.95 1.78
N PRO A 202 -23.17 12.73 2.07
CA PRO A 202 -23.07 13.90 2.93
C PRO A 202 -22.89 13.47 4.40
N TYR A 203 -21.80 12.74 4.68
CA TYR A 203 -21.46 12.33 6.03
C TYR A 203 -21.04 13.52 6.89
N LEU A 204 -21.39 13.45 8.16
CA LEU A 204 -21.30 14.57 9.08
C LEU A 204 -20.09 14.53 10.01
N ASP A 205 -19.40 13.38 10.14
CA ASP A 205 -18.32 13.24 11.12
C ASP A 205 -16.93 13.22 10.46
N THR A 206 -15.91 13.53 11.25
CA THR A 206 -14.51 13.50 10.87
C THR A 206 -13.75 12.57 11.81
N MET A 207 -13.07 11.57 11.23
CA MET A 207 -12.18 10.68 11.96
C MET A 207 -10.76 11.25 11.97
N ALA A 208 -10.09 11.26 13.13
CA ALA A 208 -8.64 11.53 13.19
C ALA A 208 -7.87 10.31 13.67
N ILE A 209 -6.67 10.14 13.15
CA ILE A 209 -5.80 8.98 13.40
C ILE A 209 -4.40 9.44 13.77
N ASP A 210 -3.95 9.03 14.94
CA ASP A 210 -2.55 9.05 15.35
C ASP A 210 -1.93 7.67 15.12
N LEU A 211 -0.82 7.62 14.34
CA LEU A 211 -0.14 6.38 14.01
C LEU A 211 1.06 6.16 14.93
N GLY A 212 1.13 4.99 15.55
CA GLY A 212 2.18 4.66 16.51
C GLY A 212 2.84 3.31 16.28
N LEU A 213 3.63 2.87 17.26
CA LEU A 213 4.33 1.57 17.25
C LEU A 213 3.60 0.47 18.01
N ASN A 214 3.33 0.72 19.28
CA ASN A 214 2.64 -0.24 20.16
C ASN A 214 1.13 -0.17 19.93
N ASN A 215 0.63 1.03 19.80
CA ASN A 215 -0.68 1.35 19.27
C ASN A 215 -0.48 1.74 17.82
N LEU A 216 -0.82 0.84 16.89
CA LEU A 216 -0.55 1.05 15.46
C LEU A 216 -1.38 2.21 14.90
N ALA A 217 -2.61 2.36 15.40
CA ALA A 217 -3.48 3.48 15.10
C ALA A 217 -4.36 3.77 16.31
N THR A 218 -4.39 5.02 16.76
CA THR A 218 -5.35 5.53 17.73
C THR A 218 -6.33 6.39 16.98
N ILE A 219 -7.61 6.09 17.14
CA ILE A 219 -8.71 6.62 16.32
C ILE A 219 -9.69 7.34 17.22
N ILE A 220 -10.03 8.57 16.85
CA ILE A 220 -11.06 9.39 17.47
C ILE A 220 -11.98 9.98 16.40
N PHE A 221 -13.10 10.52 16.85
CA PHE A 221 -14.11 11.17 16.03
C PHE A 221 -14.42 12.56 16.55
N ASP A 222 -14.85 13.44 15.65
CA ASP A 222 -15.24 14.81 16.03
C ASP A 222 -16.50 14.82 16.90
N ARG A 223 -17.49 14.02 16.54
CA ARG A 223 -18.81 14.00 17.17
C ARG A 223 -19.05 12.80 18.09
N SER A 224 -18.42 11.65 17.81
CA SER A 224 -18.59 10.44 18.61
C SER A 224 -17.60 10.38 19.76
N LYS A 225 -18.10 10.12 20.98
CA LYS A 225 -17.26 9.90 22.17
C LYS A 225 -16.44 8.63 22.12
N GLN A 226 -16.76 7.69 21.21
CA GLN A 226 -16.10 6.41 21.15
C GLN A 226 -14.72 6.53 20.54
N THR A 227 -13.71 5.99 21.21
CA THR A 227 -12.32 6.00 20.76
C THR A 227 -11.80 4.58 20.61
N TYR A 228 -10.91 4.36 19.66
CA TYR A 228 -10.37 3.03 19.37
C TYR A 228 -8.84 3.04 19.30
N ILE A 229 -8.23 1.95 19.76
CA ILE A 229 -6.82 1.67 19.58
C ILE A 229 -6.67 0.36 18.82
N ILE A 230 -5.98 0.38 17.71
CA ILE A 230 -5.59 -0.83 16.97
C ILE A 230 -4.20 -1.23 17.43
N ASP A 231 -4.06 -2.47 17.91
CA ASP A 231 -2.81 -2.96 18.49
C ASP A 231 -1.70 -3.13 17.44
N GLY A 232 -0.49 -2.70 17.76
CA GLY A 232 0.73 -2.87 16.95
C GLY A 232 1.76 -3.81 17.58
N LYS A 233 1.54 -4.29 18.83
CA LYS A 233 2.50 -5.12 19.57
C LYS A 233 2.78 -6.43 18.86
N ILE A 234 1.77 -7.03 18.22
CA ILE A 234 1.91 -8.28 17.45
C ILE A 234 2.92 -8.11 16.31
N LEU A 235 2.86 -7.01 15.55
CA LEU A 235 3.85 -6.71 14.50
C LEU A 235 5.26 -6.62 15.08
N LYS A 236 5.41 -5.93 16.20
CA LYS A 236 6.68 -5.74 16.89
C LYS A 236 7.26 -7.08 17.41
N CYS A 237 6.45 -7.90 18.05
CA CYS A 237 6.86 -9.22 18.53
C CYS A 237 7.29 -10.14 17.39
N LYS A 238 6.50 -10.23 16.32
CA LYS A 238 6.86 -11.01 15.14
C LYS A 238 8.13 -10.49 14.47
N GLN A 239 8.31 -9.18 14.39
CA GLN A 239 9.53 -8.58 13.85
C GLN A 239 10.77 -8.99 14.67
N SER A 240 10.71 -8.87 15.98
CA SER A 240 11.82 -9.27 16.88
C SER A 240 12.16 -10.76 16.73
N TYR A 241 11.15 -11.61 16.71
CA TYR A 241 11.31 -13.05 16.51
C TYR A 241 11.99 -13.38 15.17
N TYR A 242 11.50 -12.82 14.06
CA TYR A 242 12.09 -13.10 12.76
C TYR A 242 13.49 -12.50 12.61
N ASN A 243 13.75 -11.34 13.19
CA ASN A 243 15.10 -10.74 13.21
C ASN A 243 16.09 -11.62 13.96
N LYS A 244 15.73 -12.12 15.16
CA LYS A 244 16.58 -13.04 15.93
C LYS A 244 16.90 -14.31 15.12
N LYS A 245 15.90 -14.93 14.49
CA LYS A 245 16.13 -16.11 13.62
C LYS A 245 17.04 -15.80 12.42
N ILE A 246 16.87 -14.65 11.78
CA ILE A 246 17.70 -14.25 10.64
C ILE A 246 19.13 -13.99 11.09
N SER A 247 19.33 -13.29 12.21
CA SER A 247 20.66 -12.99 12.76
C SER A 247 21.46 -14.27 13.04
N ILE A 248 20.86 -15.27 13.70
CA ILE A 248 21.49 -16.57 13.96
C ILE A 248 21.94 -17.25 12.66
N LEU A 249 21.09 -17.26 11.64
CA LEU A 249 21.41 -17.87 10.35
C LEU A 249 22.48 -17.10 9.58
N GLN A 250 22.49 -15.76 9.71
CA GLN A 250 23.53 -14.90 9.11
C GLN A 250 24.89 -15.15 9.77
N SER A 251 24.93 -15.18 11.11
CA SER A 251 26.18 -15.47 11.85
C SER A 251 26.77 -16.82 11.47
N LYS A 252 25.95 -17.87 11.41
CA LYS A 252 26.41 -19.22 10.98
C LYS A 252 26.99 -19.20 9.56
N GLU A 253 26.32 -18.50 8.63
CA GLU A 253 26.80 -18.44 7.24
C GLU A 253 28.04 -17.57 7.08
N MET A 254 28.16 -16.46 7.85
CA MET A 254 29.37 -15.64 7.88
C MET A 254 30.58 -16.39 8.39
N LYS A 255 30.42 -17.16 9.50
CA LYS A 255 31.49 -18.03 10.03
C LYS A 255 31.94 -19.06 8.99
N ARG A 256 31.01 -19.66 8.24
CA ARG A 256 31.31 -20.64 7.17
C ARG A 256 32.09 -20.02 6.01
N LEU A 257 31.85 -18.75 5.68
CA LEU A 257 32.46 -18.09 4.53
C LEU A 257 33.81 -17.45 4.82
N HIS A 258 34.22 -17.34 6.10
CA HIS A 258 35.43 -16.62 6.55
C HIS A 258 35.61 -15.19 5.99
N ASP A 259 34.60 -14.67 5.24
CA ASP A 259 34.60 -13.35 4.61
C ASP A 259 33.18 -12.78 4.60
N SER A 260 32.97 -11.71 5.37
CA SER A 260 31.69 -11.03 5.48
C SER A 260 31.25 -10.31 4.17
N LYS A 261 32.22 -9.94 3.32
CA LYS A 261 31.96 -9.26 2.03
C LYS A 261 31.33 -10.20 1.01
N LYS A 262 31.57 -11.51 1.11
CA LYS A 262 30.98 -12.54 0.23
C LYS A 262 29.60 -13.02 0.69
N PHE A 263 29.08 -12.55 1.83
CA PHE A 263 27.79 -12.97 2.36
C PHE A 263 26.64 -12.69 1.39
N LYS A 264 25.84 -13.72 1.12
CA LYS A 264 24.58 -13.65 0.38
C LYS A 264 23.50 -14.37 1.15
N ASP A 265 22.29 -13.77 1.22
CA ASP A 265 21.13 -14.40 1.84
C ASP A 265 20.92 -15.83 1.30
N THR A 266 20.94 -16.83 2.16
CA THR A 266 20.62 -18.22 1.82
C THR A 266 19.14 -18.37 1.42
N LYS A 267 18.78 -19.51 0.81
CA LYS A 267 17.38 -19.84 0.47
C LYS A 267 16.50 -19.81 1.75
N ARG A 268 17.03 -20.27 2.89
CA ARG A 268 16.34 -20.30 4.19
C ARG A 268 16.06 -18.89 4.70
N ILE A 269 17.06 -18.00 4.71
CA ILE A 269 16.91 -16.60 5.11
C ILE A 269 15.86 -15.90 4.22
N LYS A 270 15.94 -16.08 2.90
CA LYS A 270 14.96 -15.53 1.96
C LYS A 270 13.52 -15.99 2.23
N ARG A 271 13.32 -17.28 2.59
CA ARG A 271 12.00 -17.81 2.97
C ARG A 271 11.47 -17.16 4.25
N ILE A 272 12.32 -16.98 5.28
CA ILE A 272 11.95 -16.35 6.54
C ILE A 272 11.55 -14.88 6.31
N ARG A 273 12.37 -14.12 5.58
CA ARG A 273 12.03 -12.73 5.22
C ARG A 273 10.70 -12.64 4.47
N LYS A 274 10.41 -13.60 3.58
CA LYS A 274 9.12 -13.63 2.88
C LYS A 274 7.97 -13.88 3.82
N LYS A 275 8.07 -14.89 4.73
CA LYS A 275 7.01 -15.15 5.70
C LYS A 275 6.68 -13.90 6.51
N PHE A 276 7.70 -13.20 7.00
CA PHE A 276 7.51 -11.95 7.73
C PHE A 276 6.84 -10.85 6.86
N ASN A 277 7.33 -10.63 5.65
CA ASN A 277 6.75 -9.62 4.76
C ASN A 277 5.30 -9.94 4.40
N ASN A 278 4.95 -11.21 4.17
CA ASN A 278 3.58 -11.62 3.91
C ASN A 278 2.69 -11.37 5.14
N PHE A 279 3.18 -11.71 6.33
CA PHE A 279 2.48 -11.43 7.58
C PHE A 279 2.23 -9.92 7.76
N CYS A 280 3.27 -9.08 7.61
CA CYS A 280 3.11 -7.62 7.69
C CYS A 280 2.11 -7.09 6.67
N ASN A 281 2.20 -7.55 5.41
CA ASN A 281 1.27 -7.11 4.37
C ASN A 281 -0.17 -7.50 4.71
N ASN A 282 -0.40 -8.74 5.15
CA ASN A 282 -1.73 -9.17 5.55
C ASN A 282 -2.26 -8.34 6.72
N TYR A 283 -1.44 -8.15 7.76
CA TYR A 283 -1.80 -7.36 8.94
C TYR A 283 -2.23 -5.94 8.58
N ILE A 284 -1.45 -5.20 7.79
CA ILE A 284 -1.81 -3.84 7.39
C ILE A 284 -3.02 -3.79 6.43
N HIS A 285 -3.26 -4.85 5.65
CA HIS A 285 -4.48 -4.97 4.86
C HIS A 285 -5.73 -5.13 5.74
N VAL A 286 -5.64 -5.94 6.81
CA VAL A 286 -6.71 -6.09 7.81
C VAL A 286 -6.93 -4.76 8.53
N VAL A 287 -5.88 -4.15 9.08
CA VAL A 287 -5.96 -2.87 9.79
C VAL A 287 -6.58 -1.78 8.93
N SER A 288 -6.11 -1.64 7.68
CA SER A 288 -6.69 -0.63 6.78
C SER A 288 -8.16 -0.89 6.45
N ARG A 289 -8.62 -2.13 6.46
CA ARG A 289 -10.05 -2.46 6.30
C ARG A 289 -10.84 -2.10 7.56
N MET A 290 -10.30 -2.44 8.76
CA MET A 290 -10.92 -2.07 10.04
C MET A 290 -11.12 -0.56 10.15
N ILE A 291 -10.09 0.24 9.80
CA ILE A 291 -10.18 1.71 9.81
C ILE A 291 -11.30 2.20 8.90
N VAL A 292 -11.39 1.69 7.69
CA VAL A 292 -12.45 2.09 6.74
C VAL A 292 -13.83 1.66 7.22
N ASN A 293 -13.96 0.47 7.80
CA ASN A 293 -15.22 0.00 8.35
C ASN A 293 -15.66 0.85 9.55
N LEU A 294 -14.73 1.27 10.42
CA LEU A 294 -15.03 2.21 11.51
C LEU A 294 -15.47 3.57 10.99
N ALA A 295 -14.81 4.09 9.95
CA ALA A 295 -15.20 5.35 9.34
C ALA A 295 -16.61 5.30 8.74
N LEU A 296 -16.98 4.18 8.11
CA LEU A 296 -18.34 3.95 7.61
C LEU A 296 -19.35 3.81 8.74
N LYS A 297 -19.01 3.05 9.80
CA LYS A 297 -19.88 2.86 10.97
C LYS A 297 -20.23 4.18 11.67
N HIS A 298 -19.26 5.11 11.73
CA HIS A 298 -19.42 6.42 12.35
C HIS A 298 -19.77 7.53 11.34
N ASN A 299 -20.23 7.18 10.14
CA ASN A 299 -20.65 8.12 9.10
C ASN A 299 -19.63 9.24 8.85
N CYS A 300 -18.35 8.88 8.68
CA CYS A 300 -17.29 9.85 8.45
C CYS A 300 -17.15 10.21 6.96
N SER A 301 -17.11 11.49 6.64
CA SER A 301 -16.77 12.00 5.29
C SER A 301 -15.28 12.21 5.09
N LYS A 302 -14.53 12.37 6.19
CA LYS A 302 -13.10 12.69 6.16
C LYS A 302 -12.34 11.83 7.17
N ILE A 303 -11.11 11.44 6.77
CA ILE A 303 -10.12 10.83 7.67
C ILE A 303 -8.87 11.71 7.67
N VAL A 304 -8.52 12.23 8.83
CA VAL A 304 -7.32 13.05 9.05
C VAL A 304 -6.25 12.18 9.69
N ILE A 305 -5.08 12.10 9.09
CA ILE A 305 -3.98 11.25 9.58
C ILE A 305 -2.74 12.12 9.86
N GLY A 306 -2.17 11.98 11.04
CA GLY A 306 -0.87 12.56 11.40
C GLY A 306 0.25 12.02 10.49
N ASN A 307 1.09 12.90 9.96
CA ASN A 307 2.15 12.54 9.02
C ASN A 307 3.53 12.61 9.66
N PHE A 308 4.20 11.48 9.74
CA PHE A 308 5.56 11.30 10.28
C PHE A 308 6.66 11.86 9.37
N LYS A 309 6.65 13.13 9.01
CA LYS A 309 7.79 13.72 8.30
C LYS A 309 8.94 13.94 9.29
N GLY A 310 10.04 13.18 9.17
CA GLY A 310 11.29 13.45 9.88
C GLY A 310 11.75 12.43 10.94
N ILE A 311 10.94 11.48 11.36
CA ILE A 311 11.31 10.50 12.41
C ILE A 311 12.36 9.47 11.96
N LYS A 312 12.68 9.43 10.66
CA LYS A 312 13.60 8.43 10.09
C LYS A 312 15.09 8.67 10.36
N ASN A 313 15.48 9.77 10.97
CA ASN A 313 16.88 10.22 11.02
C ASN A 313 17.63 9.94 12.33
N GLY A 314 17.16 9.04 13.21
CA GLY A 314 17.87 8.74 14.46
C GLY A 314 18.13 7.24 14.69
N ASN A 315 19.23 6.90 15.38
CA ASN A 315 19.61 5.52 15.71
C ASN A 315 18.56 4.74 16.53
N LYS A 316 17.67 5.42 17.24
CA LYS A 316 16.52 4.83 17.98
C LYS A 316 15.38 4.37 17.04
N ALA A 317 15.44 4.74 15.76
CA ALA A 317 14.41 4.46 14.77
C ALA A 317 14.50 3.06 14.13
N LYS A 318 15.48 2.20 14.47
CA LYS A 318 15.66 0.88 13.85
C LYS A 318 14.43 -0.03 13.97
N LEU A 319 13.66 0.07 15.05
CA LEU A 319 12.40 -0.65 15.22
C LEU A 319 11.23 0.05 14.51
N PHE A 320 11.24 1.38 14.49
CA PHE A 320 10.20 2.20 13.85
C PHE A 320 10.22 2.11 12.31
N VAL A 321 11.41 1.98 11.75
CA VAL A 321 11.63 1.98 10.28
C VAL A 321 10.99 0.77 9.57
N LYS A 322 10.69 -0.30 10.30
CA LYS A 322 10.18 -1.53 9.68
C LYS A 322 8.67 -1.71 9.71
N ILE A 323 7.93 -0.90 10.50
CA ILE A 323 6.46 -0.87 10.38
C ILE A 323 6.12 -0.06 9.13
N PRO A 324 5.37 -0.63 8.17
CA PRO A 324 5.13 0.02 6.89
C PRO A 324 3.98 1.05 6.98
N HIS A 325 4.12 2.09 7.82
CA HIS A 325 3.11 3.16 7.99
C HIS A 325 2.73 3.82 6.65
N THR A 326 3.72 4.14 5.82
CA THR A 326 3.45 4.71 4.47
C THR A 326 2.55 3.78 3.67
N ARG A 327 2.80 2.46 3.73
CA ARG A 327 1.97 1.48 3.04
C ARG A 327 0.57 1.38 3.64
N LEU A 328 0.45 1.50 4.97
CA LEU A 328 -0.86 1.57 5.64
C LEU A 328 -1.66 2.78 5.18
N ILE A 329 -1.05 3.96 5.15
CA ILE A 329 -1.68 5.20 4.65
C ILE A 329 -2.12 5.05 3.19
N GLU A 330 -1.29 4.48 2.33
CA GLU A 330 -1.64 4.20 0.93
C GLU A 330 -2.85 3.27 0.81
N LEU A 331 -2.91 2.22 1.64
CA LEU A 331 -4.03 1.29 1.66
C LEU A 331 -5.31 1.93 2.21
N ILE A 332 -5.21 2.80 3.21
CA ILE A 332 -6.34 3.58 3.68
C ILE A 332 -6.86 4.47 2.56
N LYS A 333 -5.99 5.30 1.93
CA LYS A 333 -6.35 6.16 0.79
C LYS A 333 -7.01 5.40 -0.35
N TYR A 334 -6.48 4.23 -0.68
CA TYR A 334 -7.02 3.37 -1.71
C TYR A 334 -8.41 2.83 -1.39
N LYS A 335 -8.63 2.36 -0.15
CA LYS A 335 -9.90 1.77 0.27
C LYS A 335 -10.98 2.81 0.53
N THR A 336 -10.60 3.97 1.08
CA THR A 336 -11.52 5.09 1.35
C THR A 336 -12.01 5.75 0.07
N LYS A 337 -11.17 5.81 -0.98
CA LYS A 337 -11.57 6.32 -2.29
C LYS A 337 -12.78 5.56 -2.85
N LYS A 338 -12.84 4.24 -2.61
CA LYS A 338 -14.00 3.41 -2.97
C LYS A 338 -15.25 3.75 -2.16
N ALA A 339 -15.10 4.17 -0.92
CA ALA A 339 -16.19 4.52 -0.01
C ALA A 339 -16.58 6.01 -0.05
N GLY A 340 -16.01 6.79 -0.99
CA GLY A 340 -16.27 8.22 -1.07
C GLY A 340 -15.68 9.06 0.09
N ILE A 341 -14.79 8.49 0.92
CA ILE A 341 -14.22 9.15 2.09
C ILE A 341 -12.90 9.83 1.71
N LYS A 342 -12.74 11.12 2.03
CA LYS A 342 -11.54 11.91 1.76
C LYS A 342 -10.48 11.68 2.84
N VAL A 343 -9.23 11.38 2.45
CA VAL A 343 -8.08 11.25 3.37
C VAL A 343 -7.18 12.45 3.28
N ILE A 344 -6.88 13.07 4.42
CA ILE A 344 -6.06 14.27 4.56
C ILE A 344 -4.87 13.95 5.45
N LEU A 345 -3.67 14.35 5.02
CA LEU A 345 -2.46 14.21 5.84
C LEU A 345 -2.08 15.56 6.41
N ILE A 346 -1.85 15.62 7.71
CA ILE A 346 -1.41 16.84 8.38
C ILE A 346 -0.09 16.64 9.13
N ASN A 347 0.63 17.73 9.37
CA ASN A 347 1.84 17.71 10.19
C ASN A 347 1.46 17.52 11.67
N GLU A 348 2.00 16.48 12.32
CA GLU A 348 1.71 16.12 13.72
C GLU A 348 2.66 16.81 14.75
N SER A 349 3.51 17.76 14.33
CA SER A 349 4.41 18.45 15.26
C SER A 349 3.64 19.03 16.45
N TYR A 350 4.17 18.85 17.66
CA TYR A 350 3.63 19.31 18.94
C TYR A 350 2.33 18.65 19.45
N THR A 351 1.72 17.73 18.70
CA THR A 351 0.44 17.10 19.10
C THR A 351 0.56 16.23 20.36
N SER A 352 1.73 15.69 20.66
CA SER A 352 1.96 14.78 21.80
C SER A 352 2.14 15.47 23.15
N GLY A 353 2.36 16.78 23.19
CA GLY A 353 2.66 17.52 24.43
C GLY A 353 1.75 18.69 24.71
N CYS A 354 0.82 19.04 23.80
CA CYS A 354 -0.26 19.98 24.04
C CYS A 354 -1.47 19.24 24.60
N SER A 355 -2.29 19.91 25.40
CA SER A 355 -3.50 19.32 25.98
C SER A 355 -4.72 19.60 25.11
N CYS A 356 -5.40 18.55 24.69
CA CYS A 356 -6.67 18.69 24.00
C CYS A 356 -7.84 19.05 24.94
N LEU A 357 -7.70 18.75 26.24
CA LEU A 357 -8.70 18.98 27.26
C LEU A 357 -8.74 20.45 27.74
N ASP A 358 -7.61 21.13 27.67
CA ASP A 358 -7.49 22.52 28.13
C ASP A 358 -7.77 23.53 27.00
N GLY A 359 -8.24 23.10 25.84
CA GLY A 359 -8.53 23.97 24.68
C GLY A 359 -7.32 24.70 24.11
N GLU A 360 -6.11 24.21 24.36
CA GLU A 360 -4.87 24.86 23.97
C GLU A 360 -4.65 24.84 22.46
N LYS A 361 -4.15 25.95 21.93
CA LYS A 361 -3.65 26.00 20.54
C LYS A 361 -2.43 25.11 20.39
N VAL A 362 -2.49 24.09 19.50
CA VAL A 362 -1.37 23.17 19.29
C VAL A 362 -0.19 23.87 18.65
N GLY A 363 0.89 24.09 19.43
CA GLY A 363 2.08 24.81 18.99
C GLY A 363 3.28 24.64 19.93
N LYS A 364 4.39 25.31 19.60
CA LYS A 364 5.63 25.26 20.38
C LYS A 364 5.45 25.84 21.79
N ASN A 365 4.68 26.91 21.93
CA ASN A 365 4.50 27.66 23.18
C ASN A 365 3.66 26.89 24.22
N THR A 366 2.73 26.04 23.78
CA THR A 366 1.85 25.22 24.63
C THR A 366 2.38 23.80 24.81
N TYR A 367 3.48 23.46 24.13
CA TYR A 367 4.07 22.12 24.19
C TYR A 367 4.80 21.88 25.51
N ASN A 368 4.31 20.94 26.31
CA ASN A 368 4.95 20.53 27.56
C ASN A 368 5.06 19.00 27.65
N LYS A 369 6.29 18.50 27.51
CA LYS A 369 6.57 17.07 27.56
C LYS A 369 6.37 16.44 28.95
N LYS A 370 6.49 17.22 30.03
CA LYS A 370 6.33 16.75 31.42
C LYS A 370 4.91 16.31 31.74
N ARG A 371 3.91 16.81 31.00
CA ARG A 371 2.49 16.38 31.15
C ARG A 371 2.28 14.91 30.78
N ARG A 372 3.18 14.30 30.02
CA ARG A 372 3.16 12.87 29.77
C ARG A 372 3.77 12.12 30.95
N ILE A 373 2.95 11.88 31.99
CA ILE A 373 3.37 11.33 33.28
C ILE A 373 3.85 9.87 33.18
N SER A 374 3.31 9.11 32.24
CA SER A 374 3.77 7.77 31.91
C SER A 374 3.64 7.50 30.41
N ARG A 375 4.08 6.34 29.97
CA ARG A 375 4.06 5.99 28.54
C ARG A 375 2.67 5.98 27.90
N GLY A 376 1.61 5.82 28.65
CA GLY A 376 0.23 5.75 28.14
C GLY A 376 -0.68 6.84 28.68
N MET A 377 -0.17 7.71 29.57
CA MET A 377 -0.99 8.67 30.30
C MET A 377 -0.50 10.09 30.14
N PHE A 378 -1.42 11.00 29.92
CA PHE A 378 -1.23 12.43 29.82
C PHE A 378 -2.11 13.12 30.84
N ARG A 379 -1.58 14.16 31.49
CA ARG A 379 -2.29 14.98 32.49
C ARG A 379 -2.53 16.38 31.92
N SER A 380 -3.75 16.87 31.97
CA SER A 380 -4.11 18.26 31.65
C SER A 380 -3.63 19.24 32.71
N ASN A 381 -3.72 20.54 32.46
CA ASN A 381 -3.43 21.57 33.45
C ASN A 381 -4.41 21.48 34.64
N GLN A 382 -5.63 21.04 34.38
CA GLN A 382 -6.68 20.82 35.40
C GLN A 382 -6.51 19.49 36.16
N GLY A 383 -5.40 18.75 35.96
CA GLY A 383 -5.16 17.45 36.58
C GLY A 383 -5.90 16.27 35.96
N ILE A 384 -6.71 16.48 34.94
CA ILE A 384 -7.50 15.43 34.29
C ILE A 384 -6.59 14.47 33.52
N LEU A 385 -6.79 13.17 33.70
CA LEU A 385 -6.01 12.13 33.03
C LEU A 385 -6.68 11.65 31.74
N ILE A 386 -5.92 11.57 30.67
CA ILE A 386 -6.34 11.01 29.39
C ILE A 386 -5.27 10.07 28.83
N ASN A 387 -5.67 9.12 27.99
CA ASN A 387 -4.70 8.32 27.24
C ASN A 387 -3.86 9.22 26.34
N ALA A 388 -2.52 9.13 26.43
CA ALA A 388 -1.59 10.02 25.73
C ALA A 388 -1.69 9.96 24.20
N ASP A 389 -2.02 8.80 23.62
CA ASP A 389 -2.15 8.65 22.17
C ASP A 389 -3.54 9.15 21.71
N VAL A 390 -4.56 9.06 22.57
CA VAL A 390 -5.88 9.69 22.34
C VAL A 390 -5.76 11.21 22.38
N ASN A 391 -5.02 11.78 23.35
CA ASN A 391 -4.70 13.21 23.36
C ASN A 391 -4.02 13.66 22.07
N GLY A 392 -3.04 12.88 21.59
CA GLY A 392 -2.38 13.13 20.31
C GLY A 392 -3.34 13.16 19.11
N ALA A 393 -4.26 12.19 19.05
CA ALA A 393 -5.26 12.10 17.99
C ALA A 393 -6.23 13.29 17.99
N TYR A 394 -6.69 13.75 19.18
CA TYR A 394 -7.52 14.96 19.30
C TYR A 394 -6.77 16.22 18.86
N ASN A 395 -5.49 16.35 19.20
CA ASN A 395 -4.66 17.46 18.75
C ASN A 395 -4.42 17.43 17.23
N ILE A 396 -4.38 16.23 16.61
CA ILE A 396 -4.38 16.07 15.15
C ILE A 396 -5.68 16.61 14.55
N LEU A 397 -6.82 16.27 15.13
CA LEU A 397 -8.11 16.79 14.69
C LEU A 397 -8.18 18.30 14.84
N TYR A 398 -7.79 18.84 16.01
CA TYR A 398 -7.73 20.28 16.25
C TYR A 398 -6.89 21.03 15.20
N LYS A 399 -5.73 20.52 14.83
CA LYS A 399 -4.89 21.13 13.77
C LYS A 399 -5.58 21.18 12.41
N PHE A 400 -6.50 20.27 12.17
CA PHE A 400 -7.30 20.25 10.95
C PHE A 400 -8.50 21.21 11.01
N THR A 401 -9.29 21.13 12.06
CA THR A 401 -10.55 21.89 12.22
C THR A 401 -10.31 23.31 12.72
N LYS A 402 -9.20 23.56 13.43
CA LYS A 402 -8.90 24.78 14.21
C LYS A 402 -9.86 25.01 15.39
N THR A 403 -10.66 24.05 15.70
CA THR A 403 -11.61 24.03 16.83
C THR A 403 -11.46 22.74 17.61
N SER A 404 -11.81 22.78 18.90
CA SER A 404 -11.88 21.56 19.72
C SER A 404 -12.96 20.62 19.18
N ALA A 405 -12.74 19.32 19.32
CA ALA A 405 -13.72 18.33 18.90
C ALA A 405 -15.00 18.46 19.76
N LYS A 406 -16.13 18.33 19.14
CA LYS A 406 -17.44 18.39 19.85
C LYS A 406 -17.55 17.32 20.95
N SER A 407 -16.99 16.13 20.68
CA SER A 407 -16.94 15.04 21.66
C SER A 407 -16.12 15.35 22.91
N ILE A 408 -15.11 16.25 22.85
CA ILE A 408 -14.28 16.62 24.00
C ILE A 408 -15.00 17.56 24.96
N SER A 409 -15.78 18.52 24.45
CA SER A 409 -16.49 19.48 25.31
C SER A 409 -17.36 18.76 26.33
N GLU A 410 -18.03 17.68 25.94
CA GLU A 410 -18.86 16.87 26.82
C GLU A 410 -18.05 16.06 27.87
N TYR A 411 -16.80 15.64 27.55
CA TYR A 411 -15.93 15.01 28.55
C TYR A 411 -15.45 15.99 29.61
N VAL A 412 -15.11 17.21 29.20
CA VAL A 412 -14.69 18.29 30.14
C VAL A 412 -15.83 18.64 31.06
N THR A 413 -17.03 18.86 30.52
CA THR A 413 -18.23 19.16 31.32
C THR A 413 -18.53 18.03 32.32
N TYR A 414 -18.51 16.77 31.89
CA TYR A 414 -18.73 15.63 32.78
C TYR A 414 -17.68 15.54 33.90
N SER A 415 -16.40 15.80 33.58
CA SER A 415 -15.31 15.78 34.54
C SER A 415 -15.39 16.94 35.54
N GLN A 416 -15.83 18.11 35.09
CA GLN A 416 -16.08 19.28 35.97
C GLN A 416 -17.26 19.04 36.88
N LEU A 417 -18.37 18.51 36.39
CA LEU A 417 -19.53 18.14 37.18
C LEU A 417 -19.18 17.11 38.26
N LYS A 418 -18.34 16.15 37.94
CA LYS A 418 -17.89 15.13 38.86
C LYS A 418 -16.91 15.68 39.90
N ALA A 419 -16.01 16.60 39.53
CA ALA A 419 -15.13 17.30 40.47
C ALA A 419 -15.92 18.13 41.47
N ASN A 420 -16.94 18.83 41.01
CA ASN A 420 -17.84 19.63 41.89
C ASN A 420 -18.67 18.75 42.85
N ASN A 421 -19.05 17.54 42.44
CA ASN A 421 -19.75 16.57 43.29
C ASN A 421 -18.83 15.78 44.24
N MET A 422 -17.51 15.80 44.05
CA MET A 422 -16.52 15.10 44.87
C MET A 422 -16.09 15.87 46.11
N TYR A 423 -16.56 17.08 46.34
CA TYR A 423 -16.30 17.80 47.59
C TYR A 423 -16.98 17.17 48.82
N ASN A 424 -17.80 16.14 48.63
CA ASN A 424 -18.58 15.47 49.71
C ASN A 424 -18.31 13.96 49.84
N GLY A 425 -17.09 13.46 49.64
CA GLY A 425 -16.83 12.06 50.02
C GLY A 425 -15.72 11.33 49.24
N THR A 426 -14.75 10.86 50.00
CA THR A 426 -13.74 9.82 49.74
C THR A 426 -13.02 9.81 48.37
N MET A 427 -11.70 10.07 48.41
CA MET A 427 -10.78 9.97 47.28
C MET A 427 -10.80 8.59 46.64
N THR A 428 -11.51 8.45 45.57
CA THR A 428 -11.24 7.36 44.61
C THR A 428 -10.20 7.86 43.59
N SER A 429 -9.23 7.02 43.23
CA SER A 429 -8.16 7.32 42.27
C SER A 429 -8.66 8.02 41.02
N PRO A 430 -7.93 9.00 40.46
CA PRO A 430 -8.38 9.78 39.30
C PRO A 430 -8.65 8.84 38.12
N ARG A 431 -9.90 8.72 37.74
CA ARG A 431 -10.31 7.88 36.61
C ARG A 431 -9.92 8.57 35.31
N MET A 432 -9.33 7.80 34.41
CA MET A 432 -8.96 8.27 33.09
C MET A 432 -10.20 8.60 32.25
N VAL A 433 -10.27 9.83 31.74
CA VAL A 433 -11.28 10.24 30.79
C VAL A 433 -11.02 9.53 29.46
N CYS A 434 -12.06 9.02 28.85
CA CYS A 434 -11.96 8.42 27.52
C CYS A 434 -11.09 7.12 27.46
N THR A 435 -11.64 6.02 27.97
CA THR A 435 -11.00 4.70 27.83
C THR A 435 -11.21 4.16 26.41
N PRO A 436 -10.16 4.04 25.60
CA PRO A 436 -10.30 3.56 24.22
C PRO A 436 -10.59 2.06 24.16
N LEU A 437 -11.45 1.66 23.25
CA LEU A 437 -11.68 0.26 22.91
C LEU A 437 -10.47 -0.28 22.13
N ARG A 438 -9.86 -1.34 22.67
CA ARG A 438 -8.72 -1.99 22.03
C ARG A 438 -9.19 -3.03 21.01
N LEU A 439 -8.76 -2.86 19.77
CA LEU A 439 -9.05 -3.76 18.67
C LEU A 439 -7.80 -4.58 18.29
N MET A 440 -7.99 -5.88 18.19
CA MET A 440 -6.95 -6.81 17.74
C MET A 440 -7.25 -7.20 16.30
N PRO A 441 -6.34 -6.93 15.35
CA PRO A 441 -6.46 -7.43 13.99
C PRO A 441 -6.20 -8.94 13.99
N ILE A 442 -7.27 -9.72 14.08
CA ILE A 442 -7.21 -11.18 13.95
C ILE A 442 -7.25 -11.46 12.44
N GLY A 443 -6.14 -11.93 11.90
CA GLY A 443 -6.12 -12.49 10.54
C GLY A 443 -6.59 -13.95 10.61
N ASN A 444 -7.63 -14.26 9.86
CA ASN A 444 -7.99 -15.64 9.58
C ASN A 444 -6.89 -16.34 8.77
#